data_3fe3cd78957ef2db6daab34de176dfa5
#
_entry.id   3fe3cd78957ef2db6daab34de176dfa5
#
_cell.length_a   1.000
_cell.length_b   1.000
_cell.length_c   1.000
_cell.angle_alpha   90.00
_cell.angle_beta   90.00
_cell.angle_gamma   90.00
#
_symmetry.space_group_name_H-M   'P 1'
#
loop_
_entity.id
_entity.type
_entity.pdbx_description
1 polymer ?
#
loop_
_entity_poly.entity_id
_entity_poly.type
_entity_poly.pdbx_seq_one_letter_code
_entity_poly.pdbx_strand_id
1 'polypeptide(L)'
;MENPALSLHRAFECSEMCPAERVVNRGRRSRRDWLRQTSRLALGIPLSALPLSGVFAPSAWPNSAPPFPPQNSALPLTPISSLFSSDPTKYRFTLEEDRFLEQVERACFQFFWDEASPYTGLVKDRSQANGTDSRNVASIAATGFGLTGLCIADHRGWEDKRKIRERVRNTLSFVATRVPQAHGFFCHFLNFQNGERVFQSEVSSIDTCLFICGVLTCREYFDDAEIRDLATTLYNRVDWNWLLHGEKTLSMGWTPEHGFIKARWDAYSELMMVYLLGIGSPANVMSKTNWDAWTRTYFEFNGIRYIGSHAPLFVHQYSHAWFDFRGKRDKYADYFVNSVIASKVHELWCLELAREFPDYTEDLWGISASDSSRGYAVWGGPPAMGPLDGSIVPCAAGGSLPFLPEATLRVLRTIYTKYQERAWHRYGFVDAFNPLTNWYSQDVLGIDAGIMMLMAENARTGFVWEHFMKSDIAKNGLARAGFQAIAPETPAALTSPIPAGYPIYVAK
;
A
#
# COMPACT_ATOMS: atom_id res chain seq x y z
N MET A 1 -5.56 -59.49 -4.82
CA MET A 1 -4.23 -59.94 -5.26
C MET A 1 -3.39 -58.69 -5.27
N GLU A 2 -2.79 -58.52 -4.19
CA GLU A 2 -1.43 -58.61 -3.74
C GLU A 2 -0.59 -57.32 -3.95
N ASN A 3 -0.30 -56.74 -2.84
CA ASN A 3 0.82 -55.82 -2.58
C ASN A 3 2.15 -56.66 -2.60
N PRO A 4 3.35 -56.11 -2.82
CA PRO A 4 4.12 -55.84 -1.61
C PRO A 4 5.08 -54.62 -1.64
N ALA A 5 5.34 -54.16 -0.43
CA ALA A 5 6.36 -53.27 0.04
C ALA A 5 7.77 -53.86 0.04
N LEU A 6 8.81 -53.02 0.24
CA LEU A 6 10.05 -53.18 1.02
C LEU A 6 11.00 -52.02 0.67
N SER A 7 11.28 -51.03 1.58
CA SER A 7 12.29 -51.04 2.62
C SER A 7 13.73 -51.02 2.14
N LEU A 8 14.47 -49.96 2.49
CA LEU A 8 15.85 -50.04 2.99
C LEU A 8 16.32 -48.70 3.62
N HIS A 9 16.51 -48.79 4.93
CA HIS A 9 17.33 -47.91 5.78
C HIS A 9 18.81 -48.02 5.41
N ARG A 10 19.57 -46.94 5.59
CA ARG A 10 20.88 -46.98 6.26
C ARG A 10 21.29 -45.58 6.75
N ALA A 11 21.61 -45.55 8.02
CA ALA A 11 22.28 -44.52 8.78
C ALA A 11 23.79 -44.48 8.51
N PHE A 12 24.40 -43.30 8.74
CA PHE A 12 25.79 -43.27 9.21
C PHE A 12 25.95 -42.15 10.24
N GLU A 13 26.54 -42.53 11.36
CA GLU A 13 26.85 -41.76 12.55
C GLU A 13 28.19 -41.03 12.48
N CYS A 14 28.26 -39.97 13.26
CA CYS A 14 29.34 -39.44 14.12
C CYS A 14 30.77 -39.27 13.62
N SER A 15 31.30 -38.06 13.86
CA SER A 15 32.43 -37.94 14.82
C SER A 15 32.66 -36.49 15.22
N GLU A 16 32.85 -36.31 16.52
CA GLU A 16 33.23 -35.12 17.29
C GLU A 16 34.62 -34.58 16.92
N MET A 17 34.81 -33.27 17.10
CA MET A 17 35.86 -32.69 17.96
C MET A 17 35.76 -31.16 18.06
N CYS A 18 35.70 -30.64 19.28
CA CYS A 18 36.12 -29.32 19.77
C CYS A 18 37.58 -29.39 20.25
N PRO A 19 38.25 -28.29 20.70
CA PRO A 19 38.06 -26.85 20.60
C PRO A 19 39.34 -26.05 20.24
N ALA A 20 39.23 -24.73 19.97
CA ALA A 20 40.30 -23.77 20.30
C ALA A 20 39.77 -22.34 20.33
N GLU A 21 39.92 -21.70 21.47
CA GLU A 21 39.75 -20.30 21.75
C GLU A 21 40.62 -19.43 20.86
N ARG A 22 40.07 -18.34 20.31
CA ARG A 22 40.84 -17.14 19.97
C ARG A 22 40.03 -15.86 20.24
N VAL A 23 40.63 -15.01 21.03
CA VAL A 23 40.29 -13.65 21.36
C VAL A 23 39.86 -12.88 20.12
N VAL A 24 38.62 -12.36 20.11
CA VAL A 24 38.11 -11.55 19.01
C VAL A 24 38.18 -10.08 19.37
N ASN A 25 39.04 -9.41 18.63
CA ASN A 25 39.16 -7.98 18.51
C ASN A 25 37.81 -7.38 18.06
N ARG A 26 37.26 -6.40 18.81
CA ARG A 26 36.01 -5.69 18.46
C ARG A 26 36.26 -4.77 17.27
N GLY A 27 36.22 -5.34 16.06
CA GLY A 27 36.16 -4.60 14.82
C GLY A 27 34.71 -4.15 14.53
N ARG A 28 34.56 -2.92 14.02
CA ARG A 28 33.30 -2.34 13.54
C ARG A 28 32.62 -3.33 12.56
N ARG A 29 31.45 -3.86 12.94
CA ARG A 29 30.63 -4.69 12.06
C ARG A 29 30.14 -3.82 10.89
N SER A 30 30.34 -4.29 9.67
CA SER A 30 29.89 -3.59 8.48
C SER A 30 28.36 -3.76 8.33
N ARG A 31 27.72 -2.79 7.67
CA ARG A 31 26.28 -2.84 7.28
C ARG A 31 25.95 -4.16 6.54
N ARG A 32 26.91 -4.72 5.83
CA ARG A 32 26.84 -5.98 5.11
C ARG A 32 26.71 -7.22 6.02
N ASP A 33 27.33 -7.20 7.20
CA ASP A 33 27.25 -8.30 8.16
C ASP A 33 25.91 -8.30 8.87
N TRP A 34 25.31 -7.14 9.08
CA TRP A 34 23.96 -7.00 9.63
C TRP A 34 22.89 -7.50 8.64
N LEU A 35 22.96 -7.13 7.36
CA LEU A 35 22.07 -7.60 6.30
C LEU A 35 22.14 -9.12 6.10
N ARG A 36 23.33 -9.72 6.23
CA ARG A 36 23.49 -11.18 6.16
C ARG A 36 22.94 -11.91 7.38
N GLN A 37 22.88 -11.28 8.53
CA GLN A 37 22.38 -11.88 9.76
C GLN A 37 20.85 -11.87 9.80
N THR A 38 20.20 -10.84 9.27
CA THR A 38 18.74 -10.77 9.16
C THR A 38 18.20 -11.77 8.12
N SER A 39 18.91 -11.99 7.01
CA SER A 39 18.54 -13.01 6.02
C SER A 39 18.73 -14.45 6.49
N ARG A 40 19.50 -14.72 7.56
CA ARG A 40 19.67 -16.06 8.12
C ARG A 40 18.67 -16.45 9.21
N LEU A 41 17.98 -15.48 9.81
CA LEU A 41 16.94 -15.75 10.83
C LEU A 41 15.59 -16.21 10.25
N ALA A 42 15.39 -16.09 8.93
CA ALA A 42 14.20 -16.57 8.22
C ALA A 42 14.22 -18.06 7.84
N LEU A 43 15.26 -18.81 8.21
CA LEU A 43 15.50 -20.19 7.76
C LEU A 43 15.14 -21.25 8.82
N GLY A 44 13.93 -21.26 9.34
CA GLY A 44 13.62 -22.25 10.40
C GLY A 44 12.19 -22.76 10.51
N ILE A 45 11.28 -22.48 9.58
CA ILE A 45 9.89 -22.97 9.67
C ILE A 45 9.51 -23.72 8.39
N PRO A 46 9.07 -24.99 8.48
CA PRO A 46 8.66 -25.76 7.29
C PRO A 46 7.37 -25.19 6.69
N LEU A 47 7.32 -25.12 5.37
CA LEU A 47 6.29 -24.49 4.53
C LEU A 47 4.85 -25.06 4.65
N SER A 48 4.58 -26.01 5.50
CA SER A 48 3.29 -26.73 5.54
C SER A 48 2.32 -26.32 6.65
N ALA A 49 2.64 -25.29 7.46
CA ALA A 49 1.85 -24.97 8.66
C ALA A 49 1.66 -23.48 8.95
N LEU A 50 1.87 -22.57 8.02
CA LEU A 50 1.54 -21.16 8.24
C LEU A 50 0.15 -20.89 7.64
N PRO A 51 -0.85 -20.51 8.46
CA PRO A 51 -2.06 -19.93 7.92
C PRO A 51 -1.69 -18.61 7.23
N LEU A 52 -2.14 -18.41 5.99
CA LEU A 52 -1.98 -17.18 5.19
C LEU A 52 -2.58 -15.93 5.87
N SER A 53 -3.18 -16.09 7.06
CA SER A 53 -3.77 -15.04 7.89
C SER A 53 -2.77 -14.07 8.54
N GLY A 54 -1.47 -14.22 8.29
CA GLY A 54 -0.44 -13.36 8.89
C GLY A 54 0.10 -12.24 7.98
N VAL A 55 -0.43 -12.03 6.79
CA VAL A 55 0.23 -11.23 5.74
C VAL A 55 0.13 -9.73 5.96
N PHE A 56 -0.85 -9.25 6.73
CA PHE A 56 -0.98 -7.82 7.05
C PHE A 56 -1.11 -7.53 8.55
N ALA A 57 -0.89 -8.49 9.42
CA ALA A 57 -0.73 -8.17 10.82
C ALA A 57 0.70 -7.63 11.02
N PRO A 58 0.88 -6.37 11.41
CA PRO A 58 2.20 -5.84 11.79
C PRO A 58 2.69 -6.44 13.11
N SER A 59 2.18 -7.61 13.49
CA SER A 59 2.49 -8.32 14.72
C SER A 59 3.92 -8.87 14.83
N ALA A 60 4.73 -8.73 13.78
CA ALA A 60 6.15 -9.12 13.81
C ALA A 60 7.13 -7.93 13.91
N TRP A 61 6.60 -6.70 13.99
CA TRP A 61 7.46 -5.55 14.28
C TRP A 61 7.61 -5.45 15.79
N PRO A 62 8.84 -5.57 16.33
CA PRO A 62 9.04 -5.22 17.73
C PRO A 62 8.69 -3.74 17.87
N ASN A 63 7.61 -3.42 18.60
CA ASN A 63 7.24 -2.07 19.02
C ASN A 63 8.31 -1.42 19.92
N SER A 64 9.49 -2.01 19.99
CA SER A 64 10.66 -1.57 20.71
C SER A 64 11.92 -1.79 19.88
N ALA A 65 12.03 -1.15 18.71
CA ALA A 65 13.35 -0.70 18.36
C ALA A 65 13.77 0.25 19.50
N PRO A 66 14.94 0.09 20.12
CA PRO A 66 15.37 1.02 21.17
C PRO A 66 15.27 2.43 20.61
N PRO A 67 14.74 3.42 21.35
CA PRO A 67 14.68 4.78 20.89
C PRO A 67 16.09 5.19 20.52
N PHE A 68 16.35 5.42 19.24
CA PHE A 68 17.61 6.02 18.82
C PHE A 68 17.68 7.37 19.51
N PRO A 69 18.77 7.69 20.23
CA PRO A 69 18.88 8.97 20.85
C PRO A 69 18.77 10.05 19.77
N PRO A 70 18.02 11.15 20.03
CA PRO A 70 17.94 12.26 19.11
C PRO A 70 19.35 12.78 18.85
N GLN A 71 19.81 12.69 17.61
CA GLN A 71 21.08 13.29 17.21
C GLN A 71 20.76 14.66 16.61
N ASN A 72 21.28 15.71 17.22
CA ASN A 72 21.40 17.01 16.58
C ASN A 72 22.39 16.85 15.42
N SER A 73 21.87 16.64 14.20
CA SER A 73 22.75 16.60 13.04
C SER A 73 23.29 18.00 12.79
N ALA A 74 24.60 18.13 12.79
CA ALA A 74 25.32 19.37 12.45
C ALA A 74 25.36 19.60 10.92
N LEU A 75 24.76 18.74 10.12
CA LEU A 75 24.75 18.88 8.67
C LEU A 75 23.70 19.91 8.25
N PRO A 76 24.02 20.81 7.31
CA PRO A 76 23.04 21.71 6.75
C PRO A 76 21.94 20.90 6.05
N LEU A 77 20.68 21.34 6.22
CA LEU A 77 19.56 20.71 5.55
C LEU A 77 19.69 20.90 4.05
N THR A 78 19.45 19.84 3.29
CA THR A 78 19.35 19.90 1.83
C THR A 78 18.10 20.69 1.46
N PRO A 79 18.18 21.81 0.72
CA PRO A 79 17.01 22.52 0.25
C PRO A 79 16.16 21.58 -0.61
N ILE A 80 14.87 21.46 -0.29
CA ILE A 80 13.99 20.54 -1.02
C ILE A 80 13.90 20.92 -2.50
N SER A 81 13.95 22.20 -2.82
CA SER A 81 14.01 22.69 -4.21
C SER A 81 15.21 22.17 -5.01
N SER A 82 16.31 21.80 -4.35
CA SER A 82 17.48 21.24 -5.03
C SER A 82 17.34 19.74 -5.34
N LEU A 83 16.31 19.07 -4.82
CA LEU A 83 16.06 17.66 -5.06
C LEU A 83 15.36 17.39 -6.41
N PHE A 84 14.83 18.44 -7.03
CA PHE A 84 14.02 18.34 -8.23
C PHE A 84 14.57 19.27 -9.32
N SER A 85 14.69 18.76 -10.53
CA SER A 85 15.01 19.57 -11.72
C SER A 85 13.86 20.51 -12.11
N SER A 86 12.63 20.13 -11.77
CA SER A 86 11.40 20.90 -11.95
C SER A 86 10.40 20.57 -10.85
N ASP A 87 9.42 21.44 -10.64
CA ASP A 87 8.33 21.18 -9.68
C ASP A 87 7.47 20.00 -10.18
N PRO A 88 7.46 18.86 -9.48
CA PRO A 88 6.75 17.67 -9.93
C PRO A 88 5.21 17.89 -10.02
N THR A 89 4.67 18.84 -9.27
CA THR A 89 3.23 19.16 -9.29
C THR A 89 2.82 19.89 -10.59
N LYS A 90 3.79 20.43 -11.32
CA LYS A 90 3.60 21.14 -12.60
C LYS A 90 3.91 20.28 -13.83
N TYR A 91 4.28 19.03 -13.61
CA TYR A 91 4.56 18.13 -14.73
C TYR A 91 3.33 17.98 -15.63
N ARG A 92 3.57 17.93 -16.93
CA ARG A 92 2.51 17.72 -17.93
C ARG A 92 2.97 16.60 -18.85
N PHE A 93 2.18 15.54 -18.87
CA PHE A 93 2.46 14.39 -19.73
C PHE A 93 2.32 14.80 -21.21
N THR A 94 3.28 14.39 -22.01
CA THR A 94 3.16 14.43 -23.48
C THR A 94 2.06 13.47 -23.93
N LEU A 95 1.60 13.62 -25.17
CA LEU A 95 0.59 12.71 -25.73
C LEU A 95 1.05 11.24 -25.75
N GLU A 96 2.35 11.00 -25.94
CA GLU A 96 2.92 9.65 -25.94
C GLU A 96 2.94 9.06 -24.53
N GLU A 97 3.33 9.85 -23.55
CA GLU A 97 3.34 9.45 -22.14
C GLU A 97 1.94 9.18 -21.63
N ASP A 98 0.98 10.05 -21.97
CA ASP A 98 -0.43 9.89 -21.63
C ASP A 98 -1.02 8.59 -22.20
N ARG A 99 -0.72 8.29 -23.48
CA ARG A 99 -1.13 7.02 -24.11
C ARG A 99 -0.53 5.80 -23.43
N PHE A 100 0.75 5.87 -23.05
CA PHE A 100 1.38 4.77 -22.33
C PHE A 100 0.75 4.56 -20.98
N LEU A 101 0.48 5.62 -20.22
CA LEU A 101 -0.20 5.52 -18.94
C LEU A 101 -1.63 4.99 -19.08
N GLU A 102 -2.38 5.39 -20.10
CA GLU A 102 -3.70 4.83 -20.40
C GLU A 102 -3.62 3.32 -20.70
N GLN A 103 -2.59 2.87 -21.39
CA GLN A 103 -2.36 1.43 -21.60
C GLN A 103 -2.12 0.70 -20.28
N VAL A 104 -1.32 1.30 -19.37
CA VAL A 104 -1.07 0.73 -18.01
C VAL A 104 -2.38 0.67 -17.22
N GLU A 105 -3.12 1.75 -17.16
CA GLU A 105 -4.40 1.82 -16.42
C GLU A 105 -5.42 0.81 -16.95
N ARG A 106 -5.53 0.73 -18.28
CA ARG A 106 -6.48 -0.20 -18.92
C ARG A 106 -6.10 -1.66 -18.65
N ALA A 107 -4.82 -1.99 -18.63
CA ALA A 107 -4.34 -3.32 -18.29
C ALA A 107 -4.64 -3.66 -16.81
N CYS A 108 -4.40 -2.72 -15.89
CA CYS A 108 -4.78 -2.88 -14.48
C CYS A 108 -6.31 -3.03 -14.32
N PHE A 109 -7.10 -2.21 -15.05
CA PHE A 109 -8.57 -2.34 -15.04
C PHE A 109 -9.04 -3.71 -15.50
N GLN A 110 -8.35 -4.32 -16.48
CA GLN A 110 -8.72 -5.65 -16.99
C GLN A 110 -8.68 -6.72 -15.88
N PHE A 111 -7.79 -6.60 -14.88
CA PHE A 111 -7.81 -7.45 -13.69
C PHE A 111 -9.16 -7.35 -12.95
N PHE A 112 -9.61 -6.14 -12.68
CA PHE A 112 -10.87 -5.90 -11.96
C PHE A 112 -12.10 -6.29 -12.78
N TRP A 113 -11.99 -6.27 -14.10
CA TRP A 113 -13.09 -6.69 -14.99
C TRP A 113 -13.19 -8.20 -15.08
N ASP A 114 -12.08 -8.90 -15.26
CA ASP A 114 -12.05 -10.36 -15.48
C ASP A 114 -12.12 -11.15 -14.18
N GLU A 115 -11.45 -10.66 -13.12
CA GLU A 115 -11.30 -11.36 -11.86
C GLU A 115 -12.29 -10.89 -10.78
N ALA A 116 -13.37 -10.24 -11.19
CA ALA A 116 -14.55 -10.04 -10.35
C ALA A 116 -15.56 -11.15 -10.55
N SER A 117 -16.12 -11.64 -9.45
CA SER A 117 -17.20 -12.65 -9.51
C SER A 117 -18.44 -12.11 -10.23
N PRO A 118 -18.97 -12.81 -11.23
CA PRO A 118 -20.21 -12.41 -11.91
C PRO A 118 -21.43 -12.44 -10.99
N TYR A 119 -21.36 -13.18 -9.88
CA TYR A 119 -22.48 -13.37 -8.93
C TYR A 119 -22.41 -12.44 -7.73
N THR A 120 -21.20 -12.23 -7.18
CA THR A 120 -21.00 -11.45 -5.96
C THR A 120 -20.45 -10.06 -6.22
N GLY A 121 -19.81 -9.85 -7.36
CA GLY A 121 -19.05 -8.64 -7.67
C GLY A 121 -17.75 -8.48 -6.88
N LEU A 122 -17.44 -9.41 -5.96
CA LEU A 122 -16.19 -9.42 -5.22
C LEU A 122 -15.02 -9.66 -6.16
N VAL A 123 -13.92 -8.93 -5.94
CA VAL A 123 -12.70 -9.04 -6.74
C VAL A 123 -11.72 -9.96 -6.02
N LYS A 124 -11.07 -10.86 -6.77
CA LYS A 124 -9.99 -11.70 -6.24
C LYS A 124 -8.89 -10.87 -5.61
N ASP A 125 -8.28 -11.42 -4.54
CA ASP A 125 -7.07 -10.84 -3.95
C ASP A 125 -5.93 -10.78 -4.97
N ARG A 126 -5.72 -11.87 -5.68
CA ARG A 126 -4.70 -12.03 -6.72
C ARG A 126 -5.16 -12.99 -7.79
N SER A 127 -4.55 -12.88 -8.96
CA SER A 127 -4.74 -13.83 -10.05
C SER A 127 -3.45 -14.03 -10.83
N GLN A 128 -3.33 -15.16 -11.51
CA GLN A 128 -2.21 -15.40 -12.40
C GLN A 128 -2.18 -14.32 -13.50
N ALA A 129 -0.99 -13.77 -13.71
CA ALA A 129 -0.75 -12.79 -14.77
C ALA A 129 -1.06 -13.35 -16.15
N ASN A 130 -0.86 -14.66 -16.34
CA ASN A 130 -1.20 -15.42 -17.54
C ASN A 130 -2.03 -16.65 -17.19
N GLY A 131 -2.89 -17.09 -18.15
CA GLY A 131 -3.68 -18.31 -18.00
C GLY A 131 -4.97 -18.10 -17.19
N THR A 132 -5.48 -19.19 -16.62
CA THR A 132 -6.70 -19.21 -15.80
C THR A 132 -6.33 -19.43 -14.35
N ASP A 133 -7.06 -18.77 -13.47
CA ASP A 133 -6.87 -18.88 -12.02
C ASP A 133 -8.11 -19.47 -11.36
N SER A 134 -7.94 -20.59 -10.68
CA SER A 134 -9.02 -21.29 -9.98
C SER A 134 -9.15 -20.90 -8.49
N ARG A 135 -8.31 -20.01 -7.99
CA ARG A 135 -8.38 -19.55 -6.60
C ARG A 135 -9.67 -18.80 -6.32
N ASN A 136 -10.27 -19.08 -5.16
CA ASN A 136 -11.58 -18.56 -4.75
C ASN A 136 -11.49 -17.59 -3.57
N VAL A 137 -10.40 -16.81 -3.49
CA VAL A 137 -10.18 -15.82 -2.44
C VAL A 137 -10.35 -14.44 -3.02
N ALA A 138 -11.31 -13.70 -2.49
CA ALA A 138 -11.51 -12.29 -2.75
C ALA A 138 -10.92 -11.43 -1.63
N SER A 139 -10.52 -10.20 -1.98
CA SER A 139 -10.15 -9.15 -1.03
C SER A 139 -11.22 -8.06 -1.05
N ILE A 140 -11.68 -7.65 0.14
CA ILE A 140 -12.62 -6.53 0.24
C ILE A 140 -11.95 -5.22 -0.21
N ALA A 141 -10.64 -5.04 0.05
CA ALA A 141 -9.85 -3.92 -0.44
C ALA A 141 -9.76 -3.89 -1.97
N ALA A 142 -9.38 -5.02 -2.60
CA ALA A 142 -9.34 -5.14 -4.05
C ALA A 142 -10.71 -4.83 -4.68
N THR A 143 -11.80 -5.23 -4.02
CA THR A 143 -13.16 -4.89 -4.45
C THR A 143 -13.40 -3.37 -4.43
N GLY A 144 -12.86 -2.65 -3.42
CA GLY A 144 -12.92 -1.18 -3.34
C GLY A 144 -12.15 -0.48 -4.48
N PHE A 145 -10.94 -0.94 -4.78
CA PHE A 145 -10.19 -0.47 -5.94
C PHE A 145 -10.94 -0.75 -7.25
N GLY A 146 -11.52 -1.94 -7.39
CA GLY A 146 -12.31 -2.33 -8.55
C GLY A 146 -13.55 -1.45 -8.75
N LEU A 147 -14.26 -1.07 -7.69
CA LEU A 147 -15.39 -0.14 -7.75
C LEU A 147 -14.95 1.24 -8.29
N THR A 148 -13.82 1.75 -7.83
CA THR A 148 -13.25 3.01 -8.36
C THR A 148 -12.82 2.83 -9.82
N GLY A 149 -12.21 1.68 -10.16
CA GLY A 149 -11.83 1.33 -11.53
C GLY A 149 -13.03 1.27 -12.49
N LEU A 150 -14.21 0.82 -12.01
CA LEU A 150 -15.45 0.86 -12.81
C LEU A 150 -15.90 2.30 -13.12
N CYS A 151 -15.69 3.25 -12.20
CA CYS A 151 -15.96 4.67 -12.48
C CYS A 151 -15.01 5.21 -13.56
N ILE A 152 -13.72 4.89 -13.48
CA ILE A 152 -12.71 5.27 -14.48
C ILE A 152 -13.08 4.67 -15.84
N ALA A 153 -13.41 3.38 -15.89
CA ALA A 153 -13.76 2.68 -17.12
C ALA A 153 -15.03 3.22 -17.79
N ASP A 154 -16.05 3.59 -17.01
CA ASP A 154 -17.26 4.26 -17.53
C ASP A 154 -16.93 5.63 -18.14
N HIS A 155 -16.08 6.41 -17.45
CA HIS A 155 -15.63 7.70 -17.94
C HIS A 155 -14.80 7.59 -19.23
N ARG A 156 -13.87 6.63 -19.27
CA ARG A 156 -12.98 6.38 -20.42
C ARG A 156 -13.64 5.62 -21.56
N GLY A 157 -14.82 5.01 -21.35
CA GLY A 157 -15.53 4.20 -22.33
C GLY A 157 -14.80 2.87 -22.65
N TRP A 158 -14.13 2.28 -21.66
CA TRP A 158 -13.44 1.00 -21.83
C TRP A 158 -14.37 -0.19 -21.93
N GLU A 159 -15.55 -0.07 -21.33
CA GLU A 159 -16.59 -1.11 -21.31
C GLU A 159 -17.98 -0.51 -21.49
N ASP A 160 -18.98 -1.36 -21.75
CA ASP A 160 -20.39 -0.95 -21.88
C ASP A 160 -20.90 -0.35 -20.57
N LYS A 161 -21.35 0.90 -20.63
CA LYS A 161 -21.79 1.69 -19.48
C LYS A 161 -22.95 1.03 -18.69
N ARG A 162 -23.84 0.32 -19.37
CA ARG A 162 -24.94 -0.39 -18.73
C ARG A 162 -24.40 -1.57 -17.92
N LYS A 163 -23.46 -2.35 -18.48
CA LYS A 163 -22.84 -3.47 -17.78
C LYS A 163 -22.03 -2.99 -16.57
N ILE A 164 -21.33 -1.86 -16.69
CA ILE A 164 -20.61 -1.26 -15.57
C ILE A 164 -21.57 -0.91 -14.43
N ARG A 165 -22.68 -0.18 -14.72
CA ARG A 165 -23.67 0.20 -13.70
C ARG A 165 -24.32 -1.00 -13.05
N GLU A 166 -24.67 -2.02 -13.83
CA GLU A 166 -25.23 -3.27 -13.32
C GLU A 166 -24.24 -3.96 -12.37
N ARG A 167 -22.96 -4.05 -12.74
CA ARG A 167 -21.92 -4.63 -11.89
C ARG A 167 -21.76 -3.84 -10.58
N VAL A 168 -21.74 -2.51 -10.62
CA VAL A 168 -21.69 -1.67 -9.42
C VAL A 168 -22.88 -1.95 -8.50
N ARG A 169 -24.11 -1.91 -9.02
CA ARG A 169 -25.31 -2.20 -8.21
C ARG A 169 -25.24 -3.59 -7.59
N ASN A 170 -24.93 -4.62 -8.38
CA ASN A 170 -24.84 -6.00 -7.92
C ASN A 170 -23.80 -6.15 -6.82
N THR A 171 -22.61 -5.57 -6.98
CA THR A 171 -21.55 -5.62 -5.98
C THR A 171 -21.99 -4.93 -4.68
N LEU A 172 -22.50 -3.71 -4.76
CA LEU A 172 -22.95 -2.97 -3.58
C LEU A 172 -24.11 -3.67 -2.87
N SER A 173 -25.09 -4.18 -3.62
CA SER A 173 -26.23 -4.93 -3.08
C SER A 173 -25.79 -6.23 -2.42
N PHE A 174 -24.91 -7.00 -3.06
CA PHE A 174 -24.38 -8.23 -2.49
C PHE A 174 -23.63 -7.98 -1.18
N VAL A 175 -22.72 -7.02 -1.16
CA VAL A 175 -21.97 -6.69 0.06
C VAL A 175 -22.89 -6.17 1.15
N ALA A 176 -23.86 -5.32 0.81
CA ALA A 176 -24.81 -4.77 1.79
C ALA A 176 -25.72 -5.84 2.43
N THR A 177 -26.03 -6.94 1.73
CA THR A 177 -27.05 -7.89 2.17
C THR A 177 -26.54 -9.28 2.50
N ARG A 178 -25.37 -9.68 2.01
CA ARG A 178 -24.88 -11.06 2.09
C ARG A 178 -23.53 -11.22 2.79
N VAL A 179 -22.64 -10.23 2.68
CA VAL A 179 -21.30 -10.36 3.27
C VAL A 179 -21.38 -10.18 4.78
N PRO A 180 -20.84 -11.14 5.57
CA PRO A 180 -20.74 -11.01 7.03
C PRO A 180 -19.91 -9.80 7.42
N GLN A 181 -20.36 -9.10 8.46
CA GLN A 181 -19.71 -7.89 8.96
C GLN A 181 -19.79 -7.84 10.49
N ALA A 182 -18.90 -7.08 11.12
CA ALA A 182 -18.97 -6.73 12.52
C ALA A 182 -18.95 -5.20 12.65
N HIS A 183 -20.03 -4.61 13.18
CA HIS A 183 -20.18 -3.16 13.33
C HIS A 183 -19.94 -2.35 12.02
N GLY A 184 -20.28 -2.94 10.87
CA GLY A 184 -20.08 -2.33 9.55
C GLY A 184 -18.71 -2.55 8.94
N PHE A 185 -17.76 -3.16 9.67
CA PHE A 185 -16.46 -3.56 9.12
C PHE A 185 -16.50 -4.98 8.57
N PHE A 186 -15.73 -5.22 7.52
CA PHE A 186 -15.69 -6.48 6.78
C PHE A 186 -14.39 -7.25 7.04
N CYS A 187 -14.45 -8.57 6.84
CA CYS A 187 -13.24 -9.40 6.84
C CYS A 187 -12.33 -9.04 5.67
N HIS A 188 -11.03 -9.11 5.91
CA HIS A 188 -9.99 -8.88 4.90
C HIS A 188 -10.19 -9.79 3.67
N PHE A 189 -10.23 -11.12 3.93
CA PHE A 189 -10.42 -12.11 2.88
C PHE A 189 -11.78 -12.77 2.95
N LEU A 190 -12.39 -12.91 1.79
CA LEU A 190 -13.73 -13.46 1.59
C LEU A 190 -13.68 -14.57 0.56
N ASN A 191 -14.63 -15.47 0.63
CA ASN A 191 -14.85 -16.43 -0.42
C ASN A 191 -15.43 -15.70 -1.65
N PHE A 192 -14.78 -15.84 -2.78
CA PHE A 192 -15.11 -15.17 -4.03
C PHE A 192 -16.54 -15.47 -4.55
N GLN A 193 -17.08 -16.66 -4.24
CA GLN A 193 -18.37 -17.11 -4.74
C GLN A 193 -19.56 -16.76 -3.85
N ASN A 194 -19.34 -16.74 -2.51
CA ASN A 194 -20.45 -16.60 -1.57
C ASN A 194 -20.26 -15.49 -0.51
N GLY A 195 -19.08 -14.83 -0.48
CA GLY A 195 -18.79 -13.73 0.45
C GLY A 195 -18.50 -14.14 1.89
N GLU A 196 -18.41 -15.43 2.20
CA GLU A 196 -18.07 -15.89 3.54
C GLU A 196 -16.61 -15.59 3.87
N ARG A 197 -16.33 -15.42 5.17
CA ARG A 197 -14.97 -15.24 5.69
C ARG A 197 -14.08 -16.45 5.38
N VAL A 198 -12.87 -16.22 4.90
CA VAL A 198 -11.86 -17.28 4.69
C VAL A 198 -10.59 -17.04 5.51
N PHE A 199 -9.77 -18.08 5.70
CA PHE A 199 -8.50 -18.07 6.43
C PHE A 199 -8.58 -17.57 7.87
N GLN A 200 -9.78 -17.53 8.49
CA GLN A 200 -9.98 -16.88 9.79
C GLN A 200 -9.46 -15.43 9.80
N SER A 201 -9.48 -14.77 8.63
CA SER A 201 -8.99 -13.41 8.49
C SER A 201 -9.72 -12.46 9.44
N GLU A 202 -9.02 -11.43 9.87
CA GLU A 202 -9.59 -10.40 10.73
C GLU A 202 -10.68 -9.60 10.01
N VAL A 203 -11.59 -9.05 10.77
CA VAL A 203 -12.38 -7.89 10.38
C VAL A 203 -11.42 -6.70 10.39
N SER A 204 -11.09 -6.23 9.19
CA SER A 204 -10.02 -5.27 8.99
C SER A 204 -10.54 -3.83 8.91
N SER A 205 -9.89 -2.93 9.62
CA SER A 205 -10.20 -1.50 9.53
C SER A 205 -9.76 -0.90 8.21
N ILE A 206 -8.52 -1.18 7.78
CA ILE A 206 -7.97 -0.56 6.57
C ILE A 206 -8.62 -1.09 5.29
N ASP A 207 -8.79 -2.42 5.18
CA ASP A 207 -9.40 -3.02 3.99
C ASP A 207 -10.86 -2.59 3.83
N THR A 208 -11.58 -2.46 4.95
CA THR A 208 -12.93 -1.86 4.94
C THR A 208 -12.89 -0.42 4.46
N CYS A 209 -11.90 0.38 4.88
CA CYS A 209 -11.78 1.78 4.44
C CYS A 209 -11.47 1.89 2.94
N LEU A 210 -10.60 1.04 2.41
CA LEU A 210 -10.32 0.96 0.97
C LEU A 210 -11.60 0.61 0.19
N PHE A 211 -12.38 -0.34 0.69
CA PHE A 211 -13.69 -0.66 0.11
C PHE A 211 -14.65 0.53 0.17
N ILE A 212 -14.79 1.18 1.32
CA ILE A 212 -15.67 2.34 1.52
C ILE A 212 -15.24 3.52 0.65
N CYS A 213 -13.97 3.74 0.41
CA CYS A 213 -13.50 4.75 -0.54
C CYS A 213 -14.01 4.46 -1.96
N GLY A 214 -13.97 3.22 -2.42
CA GLY A 214 -14.55 2.80 -3.69
C GLY A 214 -16.07 2.98 -3.74
N VAL A 215 -16.77 2.60 -2.67
CA VAL A 215 -18.22 2.79 -2.50
C VAL A 215 -18.61 4.27 -2.61
N LEU A 216 -17.89 5.15 -1.92
CA LEU A 216 -18.15 6.60 -1.96
C LEU A 216 -17.82 7.20 -3.33
N THR A 217 -16.77 6.71 -4.02
CA THR A 217 -16.48 7.14 -5.39
C THR A 217 -17.64 6.81 -6.33
N CYS A 218 -18.20 5.60 -6.24
CA CYS A 218 -19.38 5.23 -7.02
C CYS A 218 -20.60 6.12 -6.68
N ARG A 219 -20.82 6.44 -5.40
CA ARG A 219 -21.92 7.31 -4.95
C ARG A 219 -21.84 8.70 -5.58
N GLU A 220 -20.64 9.25 -5.66
CA GLU A 220 -20.45 10.62 -6.17
C GLU A 220 -20.32 10.68 -7.71
N TYR A 221 -19.96 9.57 -8.35
CA TYR A 221 -19.79 9.50 -9.80
C TYR A 221 -21.07 9.18 -10.54
N PHE A 222 -21.81 8.14 -10.13
CA PHE A 222 -22.99 7.70 -10.85
C PHE A 222 -24.23 8.50 -10.47
N ASP A 223 -24.91 9.07 -11.49
CA ASP A 223 -26.27 9.59 -11.30
C ASP A 223 -27.28 8.44 -11.31
N ASP A 224 -27.37 7.76 -10.15
CA ASP A 224 -28.15 6.56 -9.95
C ASP A 224 -28.61 6.47 -8.50
N ALA A 225 -29.92 6.51 -8.27
CA ALA A 225 -30.50 6.52 -6.93
C ALA A 225 -30.20 5.26 -6.14
N GLU A 226 -30.26 4.07 -6.78
CA GLU A 226 -30.01 2.79 -6.12
C GLU A 226 -28.53 2.65 -5.68
N ILE A 227 -27.60 3.04 -6.55
CA ILE A 227 -26.17 3.08 -6.21
C ILE A 227 -25.94 4.05 -5.03
N ARG A 228 -26.56 5.22 -5.05
CA ARG A 228 -26.44 6.23 -3.99
C ARG A 228 -26.96 5.70 -2.65
N ASP A 229 -28.12 5.06 -2.64
CA ASP A 229 -28.76 4.53 -1.43
C ASP A 229 -27.99 3.36 -0.85
N LEU A 230 -27.55 2.41 -1.68
CA LEU A 230 -26.70 1.29 -1.26
C LEU A 230 -25.38 1.77 -0.68
N ALA A 231 -24.70 2.70 -1.35
CA ALA A 231 -23.44 3.26 -0.90
C ALA A 231 -23.59 4.01 0.43
N THR A 232 -24.64 4.80 0.57
CA THR A 232 -24.96 5.52 1.81
C THR A 232 -25.27 4.53 2.95
N THR A 233 -26.00 3.45 2.66
CA THR A 233 -26.29 2.39 3.63
C THR A 233 -25.02 1.70 4.11
N LEU A 234 -24.13 1.31 3.19
CA LEU A 234 -22.86 0.67 3.51
C LEU A 234 -21.98 1.56 4.39
N TYR A 235 -21.85 2.83 4.04
CA TYR A 235 -21.05 3.78 4.81
C TYR A 235 -21.64 4.03 6.22
N ASN A 236 -22.96 4.27 6.32
CA ASN A 236 -23.60 4.62 7.60
C ASN A 236 -23.65 3.47 8.61
N ARG A 237 -23.47 2.22 8.16
CA ARG A 237 -23.36 1.05 9.06
C ARG A 237 -22.08 1.03 9.86
N VAL A 238 -21.01 1.69 9.39
CA VAL A 238 -19.71 1.60 10.02
C VAL A 238 -19.74 2.35 11.35
N ASP A 239 -19.57 1.59 12.43
CA ASP A 239 -19.37 2.15 13.77
C ASP A 239 -17.88 2.47 13.97
N TRP A 240 -17.48 3.65 13.54
CA TRP A 240 -16.10 4.10 13.61
C TRP A 240 -15.50 4.09 15.03
N ASN A 241 -16.34 4.20 16.05
CA ASN A 241 -15.89 4.23 17.44
C ASN A 241 -15.66 2.80 18.02
N TRP A 242 -16.25 1.77 17.40
CA TRP A 242 -16.10 0.40 17.87
C TRP A 242 -14.64 -0.06 17.92
N LEU A 243 -13.85 0.19 16.87
CA LEU A 243 -12.43 -0.19 16.83
C LEU A 243 -11.52 0.69 17.70
N LEU A 244 -12.01 1.80 18.26
CA LEU A 244 -11.28 2.53 19.30
C LEU A 244 -11.18 1.69 20.57
N HIS A 245 -12.22 0.93 20.90
CA HIS A 245 -12.27 0.06 22.09
C HIS A 245 -11.83 0.79 23.37
N GLY A 246 -12.33 2.03 23.55
CA GLY A 246 -11.99 2.88 24.70
C GLY A 246 -10.66 3.64 24.61
N GLU A 247 -9.88 3.42 23.55
CA GLU A 247 -8.59 4.07 23.32
C GLU A 247 -8.73 5.29 22.37
N LYS A 248 -7.63 6.02 22.18
CA LYS A 248 -7.61 7.18 21.28
C LYS A 248 -7.26 6.83 19.84
N THR A 249 -6.62 5.70 19.60
CA THR A 249 -6.25 5.19 18.28
C THR A 249 -7.05 3.93 17.95
N LEU A 250 -7.24 3.65 16.66
CA LEU A 250 -8.01 2.50 16.20
C LEU A 250 -7.18 1.21 16.25
N SER A 251 -7.79 0.10 16.69
CA SER A 251 -7.24 -1.23 16.44
C SER A 251 -7.19 -1.51 14.95
N MET A 252 -6.16 -2.22 14.48
CA MET A 252 -6.06 -2.61 13.08
C MET A 252 -7.15 -3.59 12.66
N GLY A 253 -7.74 -4.32 13.61
CA GLY A 253 -8.84 -5.23 13.33
C GLY A 253 -9.36 -5.97 14.55
N TRP A 254 -10.27 -6.91 14.28
CA TRP A 254 -10.91 -7.75 15.27
C TRP A 254 -11.17 -9.14 14.71
N THR A 255 -11.10 -10.16 15.55
CA THR A 255 -11.51 -11.52 15.20
C THR A 255 -12.49 -12.08 16.24
N PRO A 256 -13.47 -12.90 15.83
CA PRO A 256 -14.38 -13.52 16.78
C PRO A 256 -13.68 -14.46 17.77
N GLU A 257 -12.53 -15.03 17.38
CA GLU A 257 -11.77 -15.98 18.17
C GLU A 257 -10.91 -15.30 19.26
N HIS A 258 -10.36 -14.10 18.95
CA HIS A 258 -9.33 -13.47 19.80
C HIS A 258 -9.65 -12.03 20.20
N GLY A 259 -10.76 -11.45 19.70
CA GLY A 259 -11.12 -10.06 19.99
C GLY A 259 -10.28 -9.05 19.19
N PHE A 260 -10.05 -7.87 19.75
CA PHE A 260 -9.33 -6.79 19.09
C PHE A 260 -7.84 -7.12 18.91
N ILE A 261 -7.33 -6.88 17.71
CA ILE A 261 -5.89 -6.97 17.42
C ILE A 261 -5.16 -5.92 18.26
N LYS A 262 -4.03 -6.32 18.87
CA LYS A 262 -3.25 -5.41 19.73
C LYS A 262 -2.57 -4.29 18.96
N ALA A 263 -2.21 -4.54 17.69
CA ALA A 263 -1.65 -3.51 16.82
C ALA A 263 -2.70 -2.44 16.51
N ARG A 264 -2.26 -1.19 16.51
CA ARG A 264 -3.12 -0.02 16.37
C ARG A 264 -2.59 0.92 15.28
N TRP A 265 -3.48 1.71 14.74
CA TRP A 265 -3.15 2.81 13.85
C TRP A 265 -2.66 4.02 14.67
N ASP A 266 -1.49 3.92 15.26
CA ASP A 266 -0.94 4.89 16.20
C ASP A 266 0.33 5.60 15.72
N ALA A 267 0.81 5.27 14.53
CA ALA A 267 1.92 5.92 13.86
C ALA A 267 1.64 6.11 12.37
N TYR A 268 2.24 7.14 11.77
CA TYR A 268 2.07 7.45 10.34
C TYR A 268 2.21 6.22 9.45
N SER A 269 1.21 6.01 8.64
CA SER A 269 1.11 4.96 7.63
C SER A 269 -0.03 5.32 6.66
N GLU A 270 -0.64 4.37 5.98
CA GLU A 270 -1.84 4.56 5.15
C GLU A 270 -3.11 4.93 5.95
N LEU A 271 -3.00 5.05 7.25
CA LEU A 271 -4.09 5.27 8.23
C LEU A 271 -4.92 6.54 8.02
N MET A 272 -4.42 7.54 7.27
CA MET A 272 -5.11 8.84 7.20
C MET A 272 -6.54 8.71 6.72
N MET A 273 -6.82 7.85 5.72
CA MET A 273 -8.17 7.62 5.23
C MET A 273 -9.09 7.04 6.30
N VAL A 274 -8.58 6.16 7.17
CA VAL A 274 -9.38 5.52 8.24
C VAL A 274 -9.91 6.59 9.20
N TYR A 275 -9.04 7.49 9.65
CA TYR A 275 -9.41 8.58 10.54
C TYR A 275 -10.31 9.61 9.86
N LEU A 276 -10.00 10.00 8.63
CA LEU A 276 -10.76 11.01 7.91
C LEU A 276 -12.18 10.55 7.59
N LEU A 277 -12.37 9.29 7.23
CA LEU A 277 -13.70 8.71 7.04
C LEU A 277 -14.49 8.72 8.36
N GLY A 278 -13.89 8.29 9.45
CA GLY A 278 -14.59 8.27 10.75
C GLY A 278 -14.89 9.67 11.31
N ILE A 279 -13.98 10.63 11.17
CA ILE A 279 -14.18 12.02 11.60
C ILE A 279 -15.20 12.74 10.71
N GLY A 280 -15.26 12.39 9.42
CA GLY A 280 -16.22 12.94 8.46
C GLY A 280 -17.63 12.40 8.61
N SER A 281 -17.82 11.33 9.39
CA SER A 281 -19.12 10.65 9.52
C SER A 281 -20.24 11.57 10.03
N PRO A 282 -21.44 11.49 9.44
CA PRO A 282 -22.61 12.20 9.95
C PRO A 282 -23.24 11.52 11.18
N ALA A 283 -23.04 10.21 11.36
CA ALA A 283 -23.71 9.42 12.39
C ALA A 283 -22.75 9.00 13.52
N ASN A 284 -21.79 8.14 13.22
CA ASN A 284 -20.85 7.58 14.21
C ASN A 284 -19.55 8.37 14.22
N VAL A 285 -19.62 9.67 14.53
CA VAL A 285 -18.52 10.62 14.40
C VAL A 285 -17.39 10.29 15.36
N MET A 286 -16.19 10.12 14.83
CA MET A 286 -14.97 10.10 15.63
C MET A 286 -14.56 11.51 16.07
N SER A 287 -13.96 11.61 17.24
CA SER A 287 -13.44 12.89 17.74
C SER A 287 -12.22 13.35 16.93
N LYS A 288 -12.08 14.67 16.76
CA LYS A 288 -10.83 15.27 16.26
C LYS A 288 -9.60 14.84 17.07
N THR A 289 -9.78 14.57 18.36
CA THR A 289 -8.67 14.09 19.21
C THR A 289 -8.09 12.75 18.77
N ASN A 290 -8.85 11.95 18.00
CA ASN A 290 -8.34 10.71 17.42
C ASN A 290 -7.35 11.01 16.28
N TRP A 291 -7.57 12.08 15.48
CA TRP A 291 -6.60 12.55 14.49
C TRP A 291 -5.29 12.99 15.14
N ASP A 292 -5.37 13.62 16.29
CA ASP A 292 -4.22 14.12 17.02
C ASP A 292 -3.47 13.01 17.81
N ALA A 293 -4.05 11.82 17.95
CA ALA A 293 -3.54 10.77 18.83
C ALA A 293 -2.41 9.93 18.23
N TRP A 294 -2.34 9.80 16.91
CA TRP A 294 -1.29 9.02 16.26
C TRP A 294 -0.02 9.85 16.02
N THR A 295 1.11 9.18 16.07
CA THR A 295 2.43 9.83 15.97
C THR A 295 2.81 10.09 14.50
N ARG A 296 3.49 11.21 14.29
CA ARG A 296 4.10 11.61 13.02
C ARG A 296 5.60 11.64 13.20
N THR A 297 6.22 10.46 13.05
CA THR A 297 7.65 10.30 13.25
C THR A 297 8.42 10.98 12.12
N TYR A 298 9.33 11.86 12.48
CA TYR A 298 10.17 12.57 11.53
C TYR A 298 11.47 11.82 11.33
N PHE A 299 11.85 11.67 10.08
CA PHE A 299 13.06 10.99 9.67
C PHE A 299 13.95 11.94 8.87
N GLU A 300 15.24 11.67 8.87
CA GLU A 300 16.23 12.36 8.04
C GLU A 300 17.05 11.34 7.26
N PHE A 301 17.14 11.55 5.95
CA PHE A 301 17.95 10.77 5.04
C PHE A 301 18.79 11.75 4.20
N ASN A 302 20.12 11.69 4.32
CA ASN A 302 21.06 12.57 3.61
C ASN A 302 20.70 14.08 3.72
N GLY A 303 20.30 14.53 4.91
CA GLY A 303 19.87 15.90 5.16
C GLY A 303 18.46 16.24 4.69
N ILE A 304 17.71 15.28 4.15
CA ILE A 304 16.32 15.44 3.70
C ILE A 304 15.39 14.96 4.80
N ARG A 305 14.47 15.85 5.23
CA ARG A 305 13.53 15.56 6.33
C ARG A 305 12.12 15.30 5.82
N TYR A 306 11.47 14.29 6.37
CA TYR A 306 10.10 13.91 6.04
C TYR A 306 9.44 13.13 7.19
N ILE A 307 8.11 13.01 7.14
CA ILE A 307 7.34 12.11 8.01
C ILE A 307 7.29 10.74 7.35
N GLY A 308 7.61 9.70 8.09
CA GLY A 308 7.58 8.33 7.59
C GLY A 308 7.25 7.31 8.67
N SER A 309 7.38 6.06 8.31
CA SER A 309 7.29 4.92 9.20
C SER A 309 8.34 3.86 8.81
N HIS A 310 8.33 2.74 9.52
CA HIS A 310 9.18 1.59 9.18
C HIS A 310 8.58 0.72 8.06
N ALA A 311 7.48 1.13 7.50
CA ALA A 311 6.76 0.42 6.46
C ALA A 311 7.25 0.82 5.05
N PRO A 312 7.03 -0.02 4.03
CA PRO A 312 7.39 0.26 2.66
C PRO A 312 6.59 1.43 2.03
N LEU A 313 6.92 1.79 0.80
CA LEU A 313 6.50 3.04 0.16
C LEU A 313 4.98 3.23 0.05
N PHE A 314 4.19 2.15 -0.01
CA PHE A 314 2.73 2.23 -0.15
C PHE A 314 2.04 3.08 0.94
N VAL A 315 2.64 3.19 2.14
CA VAL A 315 2.09 4.00 3.24
C VAL A 315 1.94 5.48 2.88
N HIS A 316 2.71 5.95 1.91
CA HIS A 316 2.64 7.30 1.37
C HIS A 316 1.66 7.43 0.19
N GLN A 317 1.03 6.35 -0.26
CA GLN A 317 0.24 6.30 -1.48
C GLN A 317 -1.26 6.09 -1.23
N TYR A 318 -1.64 5.12 -0.41
CA TYR A 318 -3.02 4.62 -0.35
C TYR A 318 -4.04 5.68 0.05
N SER A 319 -3.78 6.49 1.09
CA SER A 319 -4.70 7.57 1.45
C SER A 319 -4.81 8.64 0.36
N HIS A 320 -3.73 8.85 -0.40
CA HIS A 320 -3.70 9.81 -1.52
C HIS A 320 -4.45 9.33 -2.76
N ALA A 321 -4.77 8.05 -2.88
CA ALA A 321 -5.52 7.55 -4.02
C ALA A 321 -6.91 8.19 -4.13
N TRP A 322 -7.54 8.52 -2.98
CA TRP A 322 -8.87 9.12 -2.93
C TRP A 322 -8.90 10.53 -2.33
N PHE A 323 -8.19 10.76 -1.22
CA PHE A 323 -8.14 12.09 -0.61
C PHE A 323 -7.15 13.00 -1.34
N ASP A 324 -7.64 14.10 -1.88
CA ASP A 324 -6.79 15.14 -2.47
C ASP A 324 -6.21 16.04 -1.39
N PHE A 325 -4.97 15.77 -1.01
CA PHE A 325 -4.23 16.58 -0.04
C PHE A 325 -3.45 17.76 -0.68
N ARG A 326 -3.48 17.91 -2.00
CA ARG A 326 -2.76 19.00 -2.69
C ARG A 326 -3.21 20.38 -2.22
N GLY A 327 -2.25 21.25 -1.94
CA GLY A 327 -2.51 22.61 -1.49
C GLY A 327 -3.26 22.70 -0.16
N LYS A 328 -3.15 21.70 0.68
CA LYS A 328 -3.77 21.62 2.01
C LYS A 328 -2.79 21.14 3.05
N ARG A 329 -2.89 21.70 4.25
CA ARG A 329 -2.14 21.27 5.41
C ARG A 329 -3.00 21.29 6.67
N ASP A 330 -2.65 20.42 7.61
CA ASP A 330 -3.10 20.58 8.99
C ASP A 330 -2.03 21.29 9.84
N LYS A 331 -2.18 21.26 11.15
CA LYS A 331 -1.17 21.85 12.07
C LYS A 331 0.18 21.10 12.07
N TYR A 332 0.23 19.89 11.53
CA TYR A 332 1.41 19.02 11.56
C TYR A 332 2.17 19.05 10.23
N ALA A 333 1.49 18.96 9.09
CA ALA A 333 2.16 18.80 7.80
C ALA A 333 1.29 19.20 6.59
N ASP A 334 1.99 19.46 5.47
CA ASP A 334 1.50 19.25 4.12
C ASP A 334 1.82 17.81 3.73
N TYR A 335 0.81 16.93 3.79
CA TYR A 335 1.02 15.50 3.55
C TYR A 335 1.29 15.18 2.08
N PHE A 336 0.82 16.00 1.13
CA PHE A 336 1.15 15.81 -0.27
C PHE A 336 2.64 16.09 -0.53
N VAL A 337 3.13 17.22 -0.06
CA VAL A 337 4.56 17.56 -0.13
C VAL A 337 5.41 16.51 0.61
N ASN A 338 4.94 16.05 1.77
CA ASN A 338 5.61 14.98 2.50
C ASN A 338 5.75 13.70 1.67
N SER A 339 4.70 13.28 0.96
CA SER A 339 4.75 12.07 0.12
C SER A 339 5.62 12.25 -1.13
N VAL A 340 5.68 13.46 -1.69
CA VAL A 340 6.65 13.83 -2.73
C VAL A 340 8.09 13.63 -2.23
N ILE A 341 8.40 14.16 -1.04
CA ILE A 341 9.73 14.03 -0.43
C ILE A 341 10.05 12.58 -0.10
N ALA A 342 9.13 11.86 0.52
CA ALA A 342 9.31 10.45 0.88
C ALA A 342 9.56 9.57 -0.35
N SER A 343 8.84 9.81 -1.45
CA SER A 343 9.07 9.10 -2.72
C SER A 343 10.45 9.41 -3.30
N LYS A 344 10.91 10.67 -3.23
CA LYS A 344 12.27 11.03 -3.67
C LYS A 344 13.35 10.42 -2.78
N VAL A 345 13.14 10.39 -1.47
CA VAL A 345 14.04 9.70 -0.55
C VAL A 345 14.12 8.21 -0.87
N HIS A 346 12.98 7.59 -1.20
CA HIS A 346 12.95 6.17 -1.59
C HIS A 346 13.74 5.89 -2.88
N GLU A 347 13.60 6.73 -3.91
CA GLU A 347 14.42 6.68 -5.12
C GLU A 347 15.91 6.77 -4.77
N LEU A 348 16.34 7.81 -4.04
CA LEU A 348 17.74 8.02 -3.65
C LEU A 348 18.28 6.86 -2.81
N TRP A 349 17.47 6.29 -1.94
CA TRP A 349 17.83 5.14 -1.15
C TRP A 349 18.04 3.89 -2.01
N CYS A 350 17.17 3.63 -3.00
CA CYS A 350 17.37 2.54 -3.95
C CYS A 350 18.71 2.73 -4.71
N LEU A 351 19.03 3.97 -5.12
CA LEU A 351 20.30 4.25 -5.79
C LEU A 351 21.53 4.00 -4.88
N GLU A 352 21.45 4.26 -3.57
CA GLU A 352 22.50 3.86 -2.63
C GLU A 352 22.64 2.35 -2.52
N LEU A 353 21.53 1.62 -2.57
CA LEU A 353 21.50 0.16 -2.54
C LEU A 353 22.09 -0.47 -3.82
N ALA A 354 22.29 0.28 -4.90
CA ALA A 354 22.91 -0.21 -6.14
C ALA A 354 24.30 -0.82 -5.92
N ARG A 355 24.98 -0.47 -4.84
CA ARG A 355 26.26 -1.10 -4.43
C ARG A 355 26.11 -2.57 -4.06
N GLU A 356 24.93 -2.96 -3.58
CA GLU A 356 24.61 -4.34 -3.17
C GLU A 356 23.68 -5.01 -4.21
N PHE A 357 22.79 -4.25 -4.81
CA PHE A 357 21.83 -4.68 -5.83
C PHE A 357 22.01 -3.83 -7.10
N PRO A 358 22.93 -4.23 -8.00
CA PRO A 358 23.38 -3.37 -9.12
C PRO A 358 22.30 -3.05 -10.15
N ASP A 359 21.16 -3.73 -10.12
CA ASP A 359 20.02 -3.45 -10.99
C ASP A 359 19.24 -2.18 -10.60
N TYR A 360 19.41 -1.65 -9.36
CA TYR A 360 18.83 -0.36 -9.01
C TYR A 360 19.56 0.78 -9.73
N THR A 361 18.81 1.52 -10.52
CA THR A 361 19.27 2.67 -11.30
C THR A 361 18.23 3.77 -11.28
N GLU A 362 18.52 4.94 -11.82
CA GLU A 362 17.55 6.03 -11.99
C GLU A 362 16.33 5.62 -12.82
N ASP A 363 16.49 4.61 -13.69
CA ASP A 363 15.45 4.09 -14.56
C ASP A 363 14.80 2.79 -14.03
N LEU A 364 15.27 2.26 -12.90
CA LEU A 364 14.75 1.03 -12.32
C LEU A 364 14.90 1.02 -10.80
N TRP A 365 13.84 1.36 -10.10
CA TRP A 365 13.79 1.41 -8.64
C TRP A 365 12.35 1.20 -8.14
N GLY A 366 12.18 1.02 -6.87
CA GLY A 366 10.89 0.96 -6.18
C GLY A 366 10.70 -0.37 -5.46
N ILE A 367 10.47 -0.25 -4.15
CA ILE A 367 10.25 -1.38 -3.24
C ILE A 367 8.98 -1.09 -2.43
N SER A 368 8.09 -2.07 -2.42
CA SER A 368 6.87 -2.07 -1.60
C SER A 368 6.62 -3.48 -1.08
N ALA A 369 5.57 -3.69 -0.30
CA ALA A 369 5.15 -5.04 0.05
C ALA A 369 4.76 -5.79 -1.23
N SER A 370 5.21 -7.03 -1.39
CA SER A 370 5.01 -7.81 -2.62
C SER A 370 5.33 -9.29 -2.44
N ASP A 371 5.02 -10.07 -3.44
CA ASP A 371 5.54 -11.44 -3.56
C ASP A 371 7.08 -11.44 -3.72
N SER A 372 7.66 -12.55 -3.36
CA SER A 372 9.06 -12.88 -3.60
C SER A 372 9.21 -14.37 -3.93
N SER A 373 10.40 -14.80 -4.32
CA SER A 373 10.69 -16.21 -4.53
C SER A 373 10.47 -17.08 -3.28
N ARG A 374 10.24 -16.45 -2.10
CA ARG A 374 10.04 -17.10 -0.80
C ARG A 374 8.64 -16.86 -0.23
N GLY A 375 7.73 -16.31 -1.00
CA GLY A 375 6.40 -15.89 -0.57
C GLY A 375 6.29 -14.39 -0.41
N TYR A 376 5.14 -13.91 0.09
CA TYR A 376 4.88 -12.50 0.28
C TYR A 376 5.80 -11.87 1.34
N ALA A 377 6.36 -10.72 1.05
CA ALA A 377 7.29 -10.01 1.91
C ALA A 377 6.89 -8.54 2.09
N VAL A 378 6.99 -8.07 3.33
CA VAL A 378 6.93 -6.65 3.65
C VAL A 378 8.37 -6.13 3.61
N TRP A 379 8.78 -5.63 2.44
CA TRP A 379 10.13 -5.17 2.22
C TRP A 379 10.43 -3.91 3.02
N GLY A 380 11.69 -3.66 3.27
CA GLY A 380 12.15 -2.48 3.96
C GLY A 380 11.98 -1.20 3.15
N GLY A 381 12.14 -0.10 3.82
CA GLY A 381 12.15 1.25 3.25
C GLY A 381 12.90 2.22 4.16
N PRO A 382 13.35 3.37 3.62
CA PRO A 382 14.03 4.35 4.45
C PRO A 382 13.07 4.90 5.52
N PRO A 383 13.57 5.22 6.70
CA PRO A 383 14.94 5.06 7.19
C PRO A 383 15.20 3.72 7.84
N ALA A 384 14.15 2.96 8.12
CA ALA A 384 14.27 1.69 8.79
C ALA A 384 14.21 0.55 7.80
N MET A 385 15.10 -0.38 8.03
CA MET A 385 15.32 -1.47 7.12
C MET A 385 14.49 -2.68 7.54
N GLY A 386 13.68 -3.17 6.62
CA GLY A 386 13.17 -4.54 6.63
C GLY A 386 14.06 -5.47 5.79
N PRO A 387 13.56 -6.64 5.45
CA PRO A 387 14.25 -7.53 4.53
C PRO A 387 14.41 -6.86 3.15
N LEU A 388 15.50 -7.20 2.44
CA LEU A 388 15.81 -6.74 1.10
C LEU A 388 16.46 -7.88 0.32
N ASP A 389 16.16 -8.00 -0.96
CA ASP A 389 16.78 -9.01 -1.83
C ASP A 389 17.10 -8.50 -3.24
N GLY A 390 16.86 -7.23 -3.52
CA GLY A 390 17.05 -6.63 -4.84
C GLY A 390 15.81 -6.71 -5.75
N SER A 391 14.63 -7.08 -5.18
CA SER A 391 13.38 -7.08 -5.92
C SER A 391 12.97 -5.68 -6.37
N ILE A 392 12.32 -5.63 -7.53
CA ILE A 392 11.65 -4.46 -8.11
C ILE A 392 10.15 -4.68 -8.01
N VAL A 393 9.43 -3.70 -7.49
CA VAL A 393 7.98 -3.75 -7.29
C VAL A 393 7.33 -2.64 -8.12
N PRO A 394 6.72 -2.95 -9.29
CA PRO A 394 6.20 -1.94 -10.22
C PRO A 394 5.19 -0.97 -9.59
N CYS A 395 4.33 -1.46 -8.67
CA CYS A 395 3.33 -0.61 -8.01
C CYS A 395 3.96 0.45 -7.09
N ALA A 396 5.19 0.25 -6.60
CA ALA A 396 5.90 1.25 -5.82
C ALA A 396 6.17 2.52 -6.66
N ALA A 397 6.61 2.35 -7.91
CA ALA A 397 6.72 3.45 -8.86
C ALA A 397 5.34 3.94 -9.32
N GLY A 398 4.48 3.04 -9.82
CA GLY A 398 3.15 3.40 -10.35
C GLY A 398 2.29 4.17 -9.35
N GLY A 399 2.26 3.74 -8.08
CA GLY A 399 1.56 4.44 -7.00
C GLY A 399 2.18 5.81 -6.64
N SER A 400 3.40 6.10 -7.09
CA SER A 400 4.08 7.38 -6.84
C SER A 400 3.98 8.36 -8.02
N LEU A 401 3.25 8.04 -9.09
CA LEU A 401 3.11 8.89 -10.28
C LEU A 401 2.75 10.35 -9.97
N PRO A 402 1.79 10.67 -9.09
CA PRO A 402 1.47 12.07 -8.79
C PRO A 402 2.58 12.80 -8.01
N PHE A 403 3.49 12.06 -7.38
CA PHE A 403 4.56 12.61 -6.54
C PHE A 403 5.85 12.82 -7.31
N LEU A 404 6.19 11.88 -8.21
CA LEU A 404 7.42 11.90 -9.02
C LEU A 404 7.12 11.49 -10.47
N PRO A 405 6.31 12.24 -11.22
CA PRO A 405 5.78 11.79 -12.52
C PRO A 405 6.88 11.40 -13.50
N GLU A 406 7.94 12.20 -13.65
CA GLU A 406 9.03 11.94 -14.59
C GLU A 406 9.82 10.68 -14.19
N ALA A 407 10.26 10.59 -12.93
CA ALA A 407 11.09 9.46 -12.48
C ALA A 407 10.32 8.14 -12.50
N THR A 408 9.06 8.14 -12.05
CA THR A 408 8.22 6.93 -12.02
C THR A 408 7.84 6.48 -13.43
N LEU A 409 7.56 7.42 -14.34
CA LEU A 409 7.28 7.10 -15.75
C LEU A 409 8.49 6.43 -16.42
N ARG A 410 9.72 6.90 -16.14
CA ARG A 410 10.94 6.24 -16.65
C ARG A 410 11.03 4.79 -16.17
N VAL A 411 10.76 4.55 -14.88
CA VAL A 411 10.75 3.19 -14.32
C VAL A 411 9.74 2.29 -15.03
N LEU A 412 8.48 2.74 -15.15
CA LEU A 412 7.44 1.94 -15.79
C LEU A 412 7.77 1.64 -17.26
N ARG A 413 8.29 2.62 -17.99
CA ARG A 413 8.74 2.42 -19.39
C ARG A 413 9.92 1.45 -19.47
N THR A 414 10.88 1.55 -18.56
CA THR A 414 12.03 0.63 -18.51
C THR A 414 11.57 -0.79 -18.26
N ILE A 415 10.67 -1.00 -17.29
CA ILE A 415 10.12 -2.33 -17.03
C ILE A 415 9.41 -2.85 -18.29
N TYR A 416 8.54 -2.05 -18.90
CA TYR A 416 7.77 -2.42 -20.09
C TYR A 416 8.66 -2.77 -21.28
N THR A 417 9.73 -2.01 -21.55
CA THR A 417 10.58 -2.19 -22.73
C THR A 417 11.69 -3.22 -22.53
N LYS A 418 12.33 -3.24 -21.36
CA LYS A 418 13.49 -4.11 -21.08
C LYS A 418 13.09 -5.52 -20.67
N TYR A 419 12.01 -5.66 -19.91
CA TYR A 419 11.60 -6.95 -19.32
C TYR A 419 10.42 -7.59 -20.06
N GLN A 420 9.67 -6.81 -20.87
CA GLN A 420 8.64 -7.29 -21.80
C GLN A 420 7.74 -8.40 -21.20
N GLU A 421 7.57 -9.52 -21.89
CA GLU A 421 6.69 -10.62 -21.50
C GLU A 421 7.09 -11.33 -20.19
N ARG A 422 8.21 -10.99 -19.59
CA ARG A 422 8.57 -11.50 -18.26
C ARG A 422 7.93 -10.70 -17.14
N ALA A 423 7.69 -9.40 -17.35
CA ALA A 423 7.18 -8.49 -16.33
C ALA A 423 5.86 -7.79 -16.72
N TRP A 424 5.39 -7.97 -17.95
CA TRP A 424 4.16 -7.36 -18.47
C TRP A 424 3.26 -8.40 -19.16
N HIS A 425 2.00 -8.48 -18.71
CA HIS A 425 1.01 -9.44 -19.21
C HIS A 425 -0.35 -8.77 -19.38
N ARG A 426 -1.44 -9.57 -19.50
CA ARG A 426 -2.80 -9.07 -19.76
C ARG A 426 -3.33 -8.09 -18.71
N TYR A 427 -2.86 -8.20 -17.47
CA TYR A 427 -3.25 -7.33 -16.35
C TYR A 427 -2.22 -6.24 -16.04
N GLY A 428 -1.30 -5.98 -16.96
CA GLY A 428 -0.20 -5.06 -16.76
C GLY A 428 1.04 -5.73 -16.17
N PHE A 429 1.69 -5.04 -15.26
CA PHE A 429 2.91 -5.52 -14.63
C PHE A 429 2.61 -6.65 -13.65
N VAL A 430 3.51 -7.64 -13.59
CA VAL A 430 3.53 -8.62 -12.51
C VAL A 430 3.75 -7.92 -11.17
N ASP A 431 3.36 -8.57 -10.08
CA ASP A 431 3.45 -8.01 -8.75
C ASP A 431 4.88 -7.56 -8.39
N ALA A 432 5.85 -8.43 -8.57
CA ALA A 432 7.27 -8.11 -8.37
C ALA A 432 8.17 -8.99 -9.24
N PHE A 433 9.43 -8.55 -9.41
CA PHE A 433 10.46 -9.36 -10.01
C PHE A 433 11.83 -9.02 -9.45
N ASN A 434 12.78 -9.95 -9.58
CA ASN A 434 14.14 -9.77 -9.10
C ASN A 434 15.12 -10.05 -10.26
N PRO A 435 15.71 -9.01 -10.86
CA PRO A 435 16.62 -9.19 -12.01
C PRO A 435 17.87 -9.97 -11.62
N LEU A 436 18.38 -9.81 -10.38
CA LEU A 436 19.61 -10.44 -9.90
C LEU A 436 19.47 -11.97 -9.85
N THR A 437 18.27 -12.48 -9.51
CA THR A 437 17.97 -13.90 -9.43
C THR A 437 17.20 -14.44 -10.62
N ASN A 438 16.83 -13.55 -11.56
CA ASN A 438 15.95 -13.84 -12.70
C ASN A 438 14.60 -14.45 -12.29
N TRP A 439 14.07 -14.03 -11.13
CA TRP A 439 12.76 -14.41 -10.64
C TRP A 439 11.69 -13.39 -11.03
N TYR A 440 10.51 -13.85 -11.40
CA TYR A 440 9.34 -13.03 -11.74
C TYR A 440 8.11 -13.61 -11.08
N SER A 441 7.30 -12.77 -10.42
CA SER A 441 6.01 -13.21 -9.90
C SER A 441 5.13 -13.74 -11.02
N GLN A 442 4.39 -14.80 -10.72
CA GLN A 442 3.37 -15.33 -11.63
C GLN A 442 2.02 -14.66 -11.42
N ASP A 443 1.90 -13.82 -10.40
CA ASP A 443 0.66 -13.20 -9.99
C ASP A 443 0.65 -11.68 -10.22
N VAL A 444 -0.56 -11.14 -10.32
CA VAL A 444 -0.92 -9.75 -10.14
C VAL A 444 -1.80 -9.66 -8.91
N LEU A 445 -1.50 -8.74 -8.00
CA LEU A 445 -2.29 -8.47 -6.80
C LEU A 445 -3.29 -7.34 -7.07
N GLY A 446 -4.52 -7.52 -6.59
CA GLY A 446 -5.59 -6.54 -6.84
C GLY A 446 -5.30 -5.17 -6.22
N ILE A 447 -4.74 -5.11 -5.01
CA ILE A 447 -4.39 -3.82 -4.39
C ILE A 447 -3.26 -3.09 -5.13
N ASP A 448 -2.30 -3.83 -5.71
CA ASP A 448 -1.15 -3.26 -6.42
C ASP A 448 -1.53 -2.76 -7.82
N ALA A 449 -2.33 -3.54 -8.55
CA ALA A 449 -2.95 -3.05 -9.78
C ALA A 449 -3.87 -1.85 -9.51
N GLY A 450 -4.58 -1.88 -8.38
CA GLY A 450 -5.49 -0.81 -7.95
C GLY A 450 -4.78 0.50 -7.68
N ILE A 451 -3.76 0.49 -6.82
CA ILE A 451 -3.04 1.73 -6.50
C ILE A 451 -2.37 2.32 -7.74
N MET A 452 -1.81 1.47 -8.61
CA MET A 452 -1.18 1.92 -9.85
C MET A 452 -2.21 2.59 -10.78
N MET A 453 -3.37 1.98 -10.98
CA MET A 453 -4.45 2.52 -11.81
C MET A 453 -4.96 3.87 -11.28
N LEU A 454 -5.32 3.92 -10.00
CA LEU A 454 -5.90 5.13 -9.42
C LEU A 454 -4.91 6.30 -9.41
N MET A 455 -3.65 6.04 -9.08
CA MET A 455 -2.63 7.09 -9.02
C MET A 455 -2.19 7.54 -10.42
N ALA A 456 -2.20 6.66 -11.41
CA ALA A 456 -1.98 7.06 -12.80
C ALA A 456 -3.13 7.97 -13.30
N GLU A 457 -4.38 7.60 -13.08
CA GLU A 457 -5.53 8.44 -13.44
C GLU A 457 -5.52 9.79 -12.70
N ASN A 458 -5.14 9.78 -11.42
CA ASN A 458 -5.00 11.03 -10.65
C ASN A 458 -3.85 11.91 -11.18
N ALA A 459 -2.73 11.34 -11.56
CA ALA A 459 -1.61 12.09 -12.14
C ALA A 459 -1.98 12.70 -13.51
N ARG A 460 -2.73 11.96 -14.34
CA ARG A 460 -3.14 12.37 -15.68
C ARG A 460 -4.24 13.44 -15.64
N THR A 461 -5.29 13.25 -14.84
CA THR A 461 -6.51 14.05 -14.90
C THR A 461 -7.03 14.55 -13.56
N GLY A 462 -6.67 13.89 -12.46
CA GLY A 462 -7.25 14.15 -11.14
C GLY A 462 -8.67 13.57 -10.97
N PHE A 463 -9.11 12.67 -11.84
CA PHE A 463 -10.48 12.17 -11.90
C PHE A 463 -10.97 11.58 -10.57
N VAL A 464 -10.18 10.69 -9.94
CA VAL A 464 -10.60 10.06 -8.67
C VAL A 464 -10.72 11.12 -7.57
N TRP A 465 -9.76 12.04 -7.48
CA TRP A 465 -9.80 13.14 -6.54
C TRP A 465 -11.01 14.04 -6.77
N GLU A 466 -11.28 14.41 -8.03
CA GLU A 466 -12.43 15.28 -8.36
C GLU A 466 -13.74 14.65 -7.87
N HIS A 467 -13.95 13.35 -8.13
CA HIS A 467 -15.21 12.71 -7.80
C HIS A 467 -15.31 12.37 -6.32
N PHE A 468 -14.31 11.73 -5.73
CA PHE A 468 -14.33 11.39 -4.31
C PHE A 468 -14.48 12.61 -3.40
N MET A 469 -13.79 13.71 -3.73
CA MET A 469 -13.86 14.95 -2.96
C MET A 469 -15.18 15.73 -3.14
N LYS A 470 -16.13 15.28 -3.98
CA LYS A 470 -17.51 15.78 -3.96
C LYS A 470 -18.24 15.37 -2.68
N SER A 471 -17.82 14.24 -2.09
CA SER A 471 -18.40 13.71 -0.86
C SER A 471 -18.29 14.67 0.32
N ASP A 472 -19.42 14.94 0.97
CA ASP A 472 -19.45 15.72 2.20
C ASP A 472 -18.69 15.02 3.34
N ILE A 473 -18.62 13.70 3.31
CA ILE A 473 -17.84 12.91 4.27
C ILE A 473 -16.35 13.26 4.15
N ALA A 474 -15.80 13.25 2.94
CA ALA A 474 -14.40 13.58 2.70
C ALA A 474 -14.08 15.04 3.07
N LYS A 475 -14.94 15.99 2.67
CA LYS A 475 -14.81 17.41 3.04
C LYS A 475 -14.87 17.63 4.54
N ASN A 476 -15.87 17.05 5.20
CA ASN A 476 -16.03 17.16 6.66
C ASN A 476 -14.88 16.50 7.41
N GLY A 477 -14.37 15.36 6.91
CA GLY A 477 -13.21 14.69 7.48
C GLY A 477 -11.99 15.60 7.51
N LEU A 478 -11.63 16.18 6.38
CA LEU A 478 -10.52 17.12 6.29
C LEU A 478 -10.76 18.38 7.14
N ALA A 479 -11.93 19.01 7.03
CA ALA A 479 -12.24 20.22 7.78
C ALA A 479 -12.19 20.00 9.30
N ARG A 480 -12.81 18.94 9.79
CA ARG A 480 -12.83 18.60 11.22
C ARG A 480 -11.47 18.14 11.74
N ALA A 481 -10.65 17.48 10.92
CA ALA A 481 -9.26 17.17 11.25
C ALA A 481 -8.37 18.43 11.29
N GLY A 482 -8.85 19.56 10.78
CA GLY A 482 -8.18 20.86 10.85
C GLY A 482 -7.34 21.20 9.63
N PHE A 483 -7.60 20.56 8.50
CA PHE A 483 -6.96 20.94 7.24
C PHE A 483 -7.43 22.30 6.76
N GLN A 484 -6.47 23.08 6.27
CA GLN A 484 -6.68 24.41 5.69
C GLN A 484 -5.99 24.49 4.34
N ALA A 485 -6.55 25.31 3.44
CA ALA A 485 -5.90 25.62 2.18
C ALA A 485 -4.59 26.38 2.42
N ILE A 486 -3.57 26.08 1.66
CA ILE A 486 -2.31 26.82 1.63
C ILE A 486 -2.49 28.00 0.68
N ALA A 487 -2.15 29.22 1.15
CA ALA A 487 -2.28 30.41 0.32
C ALA A 487 -1.40 30.33 -0.94
N PRO A 488 -1.91 30.69 -2.14
CA PRO A 488 -1.18 30.60 -3.40
C PRO A 488 0.11 31.42 -3.46
N GLU A 489 0.22 32.48 -2.65
CA GLU A 489 1.35 33.39 -2.59
C GLU A 489 2.53 32.87 -1.77
N THR A 490 2.32 31.82 -0.99
CA THR A 490 3.47 31.11 -0.43
C THR A 490 4.11 30.42 -1.63
N PRO A 491 5.35 30.82 -2.04
CA PRO A 491 6.02 30.02 -3.05
C PRO A 491 5.91 28.60 -2.54
N ALA A 492 5.49 27.69 -3.40
CA ALA A 492 5.63 26.26 -3.12
C ALA A 492 7.13 25.93 -3.11
N ALA A 493 7.90 26.65 -2.32
CA ALA A 493 9.09 26.14 -1.74
C ALA A 493 8.58 24.89 -1.04
N LEU A 494 8.96 23.76 -1.57
CA LEU A 494 8.93 22.48 -0.86
C LEU A 494 9.74 22.74 0.43
N THR A 495 9.17 23.56 1.31
CA THR A 495 9.78 23.89 2.61
C THR A 495 9.55 22.71 3.51
N SER A 496 10.47 22.45 4.38
CA SER A 496 10.37 21.39 5.36
C SER A 496 8.93 21.32 5.90
N PRO A 497 8.22 20.20 5.76
CA PRO A 497 6.86 20.05 6.29
C PRO A 497 6.86 20.11 7.83
N ILE A 498 8.04 20.20 8.47
CA ILE A 498 8.26 19.97 9.88
C ILE A 498 8.34 21.31 10.63
N PRO A 499 7.49 21.55 11.64
CA PRO A 499 7.67 22.66 12.57
C PRO A 499 9.01 22.53 13.34
N ALA A 500 9.64 23.66 13.69
CA ALA A 500 10.85 23.67 14.50
C ALA A 500 10.60 23.03 15.88
N GLY A 501 11.55 22.23 16.35
CA GLY A 501 11.54 21.67 17.72
C GLY A 501 11.05 20.23 17.87
N TYR A 502 10.71 19.54 16.79
CA TYR A 502 10.36 18.11 16.86
C TYR A 502 11.60 17.20 16.83
N PRO A 503 11.61 16.07 17.56
CA PRO A 503 12.71 15.12 17.51
C PRO A 503 12.79 14.48 16.12
N ILE A 504 14.01 14.35 15.60
CA ILE A 504 14.28 13.80 14.27
C ILE A 504 15.11 12.55 14.42
N TYR A 505 14.71 11.48 13.74
CA TYR A 505 15.48 10.25 13.65
C TYR A 505 16.35 10.30 12.40
N VAL A 506 17.68 10.20 12.59
CA VAL A 506 18.65 10.14 11.51
C VAL A 506 18.96 8.68 11.22
N ALA A 507 18.71 8.24 9.99
CA ALA A 507 19.16 6.94 9.52
C ALA A 507 20.71 6.95 9.43
N LYS A 508 21.35 5.98 10.08
CA LYS A 508 22.80 5.78 9.96
C LYS A 508 23.11 4.78 8.89
#